data_17dfd8181cd16edb04053568da024031
#
_entry.id   17dfd8181cd16edb04053568da024031
#
_cell.length_a   1.000
_cell.length_b   1.000
_cell.length_c   1.000
_cell.angle_alpha   90.00
_cell.angle_beta   90.00
_cell.angle_gamma   90.00
#
_symmetry.space_group_name_H-M   'P 1'
#
loop_
_entity.id
_entity.type
_entity.pdbx_description
1 polymer ?
#
loop_
_entity_poly.entity_id
_entity_poly.type
_entity_poly.pdbx_seq_one_letter_code
_entity_poly.pdbx_strand_id
1 'polypeptide(L)'
;MIVQLTGTLIEVLPSHIVLDVHGVGYELGCSSTTAAALPPAGETGVTVLTRLIVREDAQELYGFATREERALFDQLRAISGVGPKLALAVLSTFTAAQLATVVATEDAARMAQVPGVGKKKASRLLVELSDVFSKNAELRGLVGLSATAPGALKLDGSGQVASAPSVDAEATEALLSMGFTPQECELALEGHEAAGAVTIEKTLAYALKRLGSGR
;
A
#
# COMPACT_ATOMS: atom_id res chain seq x y z
N MET A 1 -20.03 11.88 -7.67
CA MET A 1 -18.70 11.25 -7.68
C MET A 1 -18.87 9.73 -7.56
N ILE A 2 -18.22 8.93 -8.43
CA ILE A 2 -18.31 7.46 -8.40
C ILE A 2 -17.05 6.97 -7.67
N VAL A 3 -17.21 6.28 -6.52
CA VAL A 3 -16.09 5.85 -5.66
C VAL A 3 -15.87 4.35 -5.63
N GLN A 4 -16.89 3.59 -6.00
CA GLN A 4 -16.85 2.15 -6.24
C GLN A 4 -18.01 1.73 -7.13
N LEU A 5 -17.86 0.61 -7.81
CA LEU A 5 -18.92 -0.08 -8.55
C LEU A 5 -18.91 -1.55 -8.17
N THR A 6 -20.11 -2.13 -8.07
CA THR A 6 -20.28 -3.57 -7.84
C THR A 6 -21.17 -4.14 -8.93
N GLY A 7 -20.74 -5.19 -9.60
CA GLY A 7 -21.46 -5.75 -10.72
C GLY A 7 -20.87 -7.05 -11.24
N THR A 8 -21.20 -7.40 -12.48
CA THR A 8 -20.65 -8.54 -13.21
C THR A 8 -19.47 -8.08 -14.06
N LEU A 9 -18.33 -8.73 -13.92
CA LEU A 9 -17.14 -8.43 -14.72
C LEU A 9 -17.30 -9.01 -16.12
N ILE A 10 -17.49 -8.15 -17.15
CA ILE A 10 -17.72 -8.57 -18.52
C ILE A 10 -16.44 -8.80 -19.28
N GLU A 11 -15.46 -7.91 -19.08
CA GLU A 11 -14.19 -7.94 -19.80
C GLU A 11 -13.04 -7.56 -18.85
N VAL A 12 -11.91 -8.24 -19.03
CA VAL A 12 -10.66 -7.95 -18.30
C VAL A 12 -9.53 -7.91 -19.31
N LEU A 13 -9.01 -6.71 -19.54
CA LEU A 13 -7.81 -6.47 -20.35
C LEU A 13 -6.74 -5.76 -19.53
N PRO A 14 -5.45 -5.84 -19.89
CA PRO A 14 -4.37 -5.27 -19.09
C PRO A 14 -4.45 -3.76 -18.84
N SER A 15 -5.23 -3.03 -19.66
CA SER A 15 -5.35 -1.57 -19.60
C SER A 15 -6.75 -1.08 -19.21
N HIS A 16 -7.76 -1.92 -19.26
CA HIS A 16 -9.13 -1.60 -18.90
C HIS A 16 -9.95 -2.83 -18.58
N ILE A 17 -11.02 -2.64 -17.84
CA ILE A 17 -12.04 -3.64 -17.53
C ILE A 17 -13.41 -3.09 -17.86
N VAL A 18 -14.38 -3.97 -18.10
CA VAL A 18 -15.79 -3.60 -18.24
C VAL A 18 -16.62 -4.29 -17.19
N LEU A 19 -17.37 -3.51 -16.42
CA LEU A 19 -18.24 -3.98 -15.35
C LEU A 19 -19.71 -3.67 -15.71
N ASP A 20 -20.56 -4.69 -15.77
CA ASP A 20 -22.02 -4.52 -15.87
C ASP A 20 -22.60 -4.24 -14.49
N VAL A 21 -23.21 -3.10 -14.32
CA VAL A 21 -23.94 -2.73 -13.12
C VAL A 21 -25.41 -2.55 -13.49
N HIS A 22 -26.20 -3.61 -13.27
CA HIS A 22 -27.64 -3.64 -13.56
C HIS A 22 -28.00 -3.27 -15.01
N GLY A 23 -27.26 -3.79 -15.99
CA GLY A 23 -27.50 -3.55 -17.41
C GLY A 23 -26.82 -2.30 -17.98
N VAL A 24 -26.01 -1.61 -17.17
CA VAL A 24 -25.16 -0.50 -17.63
C VAL A 24 -23.71 -0.96 -17.62
N GLY A 25 -23.06 -1.01 -18.77
CA GLY A 25 -21.64 -1.33 -18.91
C GLY A 25 -20.77 -0.11 -18.59
N TYR A 26 -19.92 -0.23 -17.57
CA TYR A 26 -18.91 0.78 -17.22
C TYR A 26 -17.54 0.30 -17.68
N GLU A 27 -16.90 1.08 -18.55
CA GLU A 27 -15.48 0.90 -18.88
C GLU A 27 -14.60 1.65 -17.87
N LEU A 28 -13.65 0.95 -17.28
CA LEU A 28 -12.72 1.51 -16.30
C LEU A 28 -11.28 1.29 -16.76
N GLY A 29 -10.53 2.36 -16.99
CA GLY A 29 -9.09 2.26 -17.19
C GLY A 29 -8.43 1.71 -15.91
N CYS A 30 -7.53 0.74 -16.04
CA CYS A 30 -6.86 0.15 -14.88
C CYS A 30 -5.37 -0.11 -15.15
N SER A 31 -4.63 -0.41 -14.08
CA SER A 31 -3.28 -0.95 -14.18
C SER A 31 -3.32 -2.44 -14.54
N SER A 32 -2.25 -2.96 -15.12
CA SER A 32 -2.12 -4.40 -15.34
C SER A 32 -2.09 -5.18 -14.02
N THR A 33 -1.65 -4.56 -12.94
CA THR A 33 -1.68 -5.10 -11.57
C THR A 33 -3.11 -5.26 -11.07
N THR A 34 -3.97 -4.24 -11.25
CA THR A 34 -5.42 -4.34 -10.98
C THR A 34 -6.06 -5.44 -11.81
N ALA A 35 -5.82 -5.44 -13.13
CA ALA A 35 -6.41 -6.45 -14.01
C ALA A 35 -6.04 -7.89 -13.61
N ALA A 36 -4.79 -8.11 -13.21
CA ALA A 36 -4.31 -9.42 -12.74
C ALA A 36 -4.87 -9.83 -11.36
N ALA A 37 -5.25 -8.87 -10.53
CA ALA A 37 -5.83 -9.13 -9.20
C ALA A 37 -7.34 -9.39 -9.23
N LEU A 38 -8.01 -9.05 -10.33
CA LEU A 38 -9.45 -9.28 -10.50
C LEU A 38 -9.75 -10.72 -10.93
N PRO A 39 -10.95 -11.24 -10.60
CA PRO A 39 -11.38 -12.54 -11.08
C PRO A 39 -11.58 -12.55 -12.60
N PRO A 40 -11.75 -13.74 -13.23
CA PRO A 40 -12.01 -13.83 -14.66
C PRO A 40 -13.33 -13.20 -15.06
N ALA A 41 -13.46 -12.84 -16.33
CA ALA A 41 -14.71 -12.36 -16.90
C ALA A 41 -15.84 -13.38 -16.70
N GLY A 42 -17.04 -12.88 -16.42
CA GLY A 42 -18.23 -13.66 -16.06
C GLY A 42 -18.52 -13.72 -14.56
N GLU A 43 -17.57 -13.35 -13.70
CA GLU A 43 -17.77 -13.35 -12.25
C GLU A 43 -18.73 -12.23 -11.84
N THR A 44 -19.67 -12.56 -10.91
CA THR A 44 -20.69 -11.65 -10.41
C THR A 44 -20.36 -11.13 -9.00
N GLY A 45 -20.91 -9.96 -8.64
CA GLY A 45 -20.70 -9.35 -7.32
C GLY A 45 -19.28 -8.78 -7.13
N VAL A 46 -18.55 -8.59 -8.22
CA VAL A 46 -17.20 -8.01 -8.19
C VAL A 46 -17.29 -6.54 -7.85
N THR A 47 -16.58 -6.14 -6.79
CA THR A 47 -16.48 -4.74 -6.37
C THR A 47 -15.13 -4.16 -6.81
N VAL A 48 -15.18 -3.06 -7.55
CA VAL A 48 -14.00 -2.32 -8.01
C VAL A 48 -14.06 -0.91 -7.41
N LEU A 49 -12.98 -0.49 -6.78
CA LEU A 49 -12.83 0.89 -6.29
C LEU A 49 -12.57 1.80 -7.49
N THR A 50 -13.16 3.00 -7.48
CA THR A 50 -13.12 3.84 -8.68
C THR A 50 -12.67 5.27 -8.40
N ARG A 51 -12.21 5.93 -9.47
CA ARG A 51 -11.96 7.37 -9.53
C ARG A 51 -12.52 7.91 -10.83
N LEU A 52 -13.53 8.77 -10.73
CA LEU A 52 -14.06 9.51 -11.87
C LEU A 52 -13.24 10.79 -12.07
N ILE A 53 -12.78 10.99 -13.29
CA ILE A 53 -12.09 12.21 -13.72
C ILE A 53 -12.98 12.88 -14.78
N VAL A 54 -13.38 14.09 -14.48
CA VAL A 54 -14.21 14.91 -15.38
C VAL A 54 -13.35 16.02 -15.93
N ARG A 55 -13.36 16.18 -17.26
CA ARG A 55 -12.78 17.30 -18.00
C ARG A 55 -13.86 17.94 -18.85
N GLU A 56 -13.55 19.04 -19.50
CA GLU A 56 -14.50 19.74 -20.39
C GLU A 56 -14.98 18.86 -21.54
N ASP A 57 -14.09 18.01 -22.06
CA ASP A 57 -14.28 17.19 -23.26
C ASP A 57 -14.41 15.69 -22.98
N ALA A 58 -14.21 15.24 -21.73
CA ALA A 58 -14.19 13.81 -21.43
C ALA A 58 -14.58 13.51 -19.97
N GLN A 59 -15.21 12.35 -19.79
CA GLN A 59 -15.40 11.72 -18.49
C GLN A 59 -14.73 10.35 -18.54
N GLU A 60 -13.71 10.18 -17.70
CA GLU A 60 -12.91 8.96 -17.65
C GLU A 60 -13.06 8.32 -16.27
N LEU A 61 -13.36 7.02 -16.25
CA LEU A 61 -13.47 6.25 -15.04
C LEU A 61 -12.26 5.31 -14.90
N TYR A 62 -11.67 5.27 -13.72
CA TYR A 62 -10.51 4.43 -13.42
C TYR A 62 -10.86 3.46 -12.31
N GLY A 63 -10.38 2.19 -12.43
CA GLY A 63 -10.64 1.10 -11.52
C GLY A 63 -9.38 0.63 -10.79
N PHE A 64 -9.56 0.22 -9.52
CA PHE A 64 -8.49 -0.23 -8.63
C PHE A 64 -8.96 -1.43 -7.82
N ALA A 65 -8.08 -2.42 -7.63
CA ALA A 65 -8.38 -3.57 -6.79
C ALA A 65 -8.30 -3.22 -5.30
N THR A 66 -7.42 -2.30 -4.91
CA THR A 66 -7.16 -1.96 -3.50
C THR A 66 -7.25 -0.46 -3.22
N ARG A 67 -7.39 -0.11 -1.93
CA ARG A 67 -7.40 1.30 -1.47
C ARG A 67 -6.03 1.95 -1.64
N GLU A 68 -4.98 1.19 -1.42
CA GLU A 68 -3.59 1.61 -1.57
C GLU A 68 -3.32 2.05 -3.00
N GLU A 69 -3.73 1.23 -3.98
CA GLU A 69 -3.54 1.52 -5.40
C GLU A 69 -4.29 2.79 -5.81
N ARG A 70 -5.54 2.95 -5.36
CA ARG A 70 -6.32 4.17 -5.60
C ARG A 70 -5.68 5.40 -4.95
N ALA A 71 -5.20 5.28 -3.72
CA ALA A 71 -4.53 6.38 -3.02
C ALA A 71 -3.25 6.80 -3.74
N LEU A 72 -2.42 5.84 -4.16
CA LEU A 72 -1.22 6.10 -4.95
C LEU A 72 -1.53 6.75 -6.30
N PHE A 73 -2.59 6.31 -6.99
CA PHE A 73 -3.04 6.94 -8.23
C PHE A 73 -3.37 8.42 -8.02
N ASP A 74 -4.09 8.75 -6.95
CA ASP A 74 -4.43 10.13 -6.61
C ASP A 74 -3.19 10.98 -6.33
N GLN A 75 -2.22 10.45 -5.60
CA GLN A 75 -0.95 11.13 -5.30
C GLN A 75 -0.09 11.32 -6.56
N LEU A 76 0.05 10.28 -7.38
CA LEU A 76 0.77 10.38 -8.65
C LEU A 76 0.19 11.46 -9.55
N ARG A 77 -1.15 11.55 -9.62
CA ARG A 77 -1.84 12.57 -10.41
C ARG A 77 -1.70 14.00 -9.86
N ALA A 78 -1.44 14.14 -8.57
CA ALA A 78 -1.17 15.45 -7.96
C ALA A 78 0.19 16.01 -8.40
N ILE A 79 1.10 15.15 -8.88
CA ILE A 79 2.41 15.55 -9.39
C ILE A 79 2.26 16.25 -10.74
N SER A 80 2.85 17.42 -10.87
CA SER A 80 2.80 18.20 -12.11
C SER A 80 3.41 17.43 -13.30
N GLY A 81 2.65 17.30 -14.38
CA GLY A 81 3.05 16.55 -15.59
C GLY A 81 2.84 15.03 -15.50
N VAL A 82 2.12 14.55 -14.46
CA VAL A 82 1.67 13.17 -14.35
C VAL A 82 0.16 13.10 -14.61
N GLY A 83 -0.20 12.68 -15.81
CA GLY A 83 -1.59 12.40 -16.17
C GLY A 83 -2.02 10.98 -15.76
N PRO A 84 -3.32 10.66 -15.89
CA PRO A 84 -3.86 9.35 -15.51
C PRO A 84 -3.14 8.17 -16.19
N LYS A 85 -2.85 8.27 -17.49
CA LYS A 85 -2.14 7.22 -18.24
C LYS A 85 -0.77 6.92 -17.67
N LEU A 86 -0.03 7.95 -17.27
CA LEU A 86 1.29 7.77 -16.68
C LEU A 86 1.19 7.22 -15.25
N ALA A 87 0.22 7.67 -14.47
CA ALA A 87 -0.05 7.12 -13.14
C ALA A 87 -0.35 5.61 -13.21
N LEU A 88 -1.22 5.18 -14.15
CA LEU A 88 -1.48 3.76 -14.39
C LEU A 88 -0.23 2.99 -14.87
N ALA A 89 0.63 3.60 -15.70
CA ALA A 89 1.87 2.96 -16.13
C ALA A 89 2.83 2.71 -14.94
N VAL A 90 2.92 3.64 -13.98
CA VAL A 90 3.67 3.45 -12.73
C VAL A 90 3.09 2.30 -11.92
N LEU A 91 1.76 2.28 -11.70
CA LEU A 91 1.06 1.24 -10.95
C LEU A 91 1.04 -0.13 -11.65
N SER A 92 1.21 -0.16 -12.97
CA SER A 92 1.39 -1.39 -13.75
C SER A 92 2.82 -1.95 -13.65
N THR A 93 3.80 -1.10 -13.34
CA THR A 93 5.21 -1.49 -13.21
C THR A 93 5.56 -1.87 -11.78
N PHE A 94 4.97 -1.21 -10.80
CA PHE A 94 5.27 -1.37 -9.38
C PHE A 94 4.00 -1.62 -8.56
N THR A 95 4.06 -2.59 -7.66
CA THR A 95 3.11 -2.65 -6.54
C THR A 95 3.34 -1.48 -5.58
N ALA A 96 2.40 -1.22 -4.68
CA ALA A 96 2.52 -0.16 -3.69
C ALA A 96 3.81 -0.27 -2.85
N ALA A 97 4.13 -1.48 -2.37
CA ALA A 97 5.34 -1.74 -1.59
C ALA A 97 6.63 -1.57 -2.42
N GLN A 98 6.63 -2.03 -3.68
CA GLN A 98 7.77 -1.85 -4.57
C GLN A 98 8.02 -0.39 -4.89
N LEU A 99 6.95 0.38 -5.15
CA LEU A 99 7.06 1.82 -5.40
C LEU A 99 7.63 2.54 -4.18
N ALA A 100 7.14 2.21 -2.99
CA ALA A 100 7.66 2.77 -1.75
C ALA A 100 9.16 2.47 -1.55
N THR A 101 9.61 1.25 -1.87
CA THR A 101 11.03 0.88 -1.84
C THR A 101 11.85 1.68 -2.85
N VAL A 102 11.38 1.78 -4.11
CA VAL A 102 12.05 2.55 -5.18
C VAL A 102 12.18 4.02 -4.79
N VAL A 103 11.18 4.59 -4.14
CA VAL A 103 11.21 5.97 -3.64
C VAL A 103 12.18 6.11 -2.48
N ALA A 104 12.14 5.20 -1.50
CA ALA A 104 13.02 5.23 -0.32
C ALA A 104 14.51 5.07 -0.67
N THR A 105 14.82 4.28 -1.72
CA THR A 105 16.19 4.08 -2.22
C THR A 105 16.61 5.06 -3.32
N GLU A 106 15.73 5.99 -3.70
CA GLU A 106 15.95 6.97 -4.78
C GLU A 106 16.40 6.32 -6.10
N ASP A 107 15.91 5.10 -6.40
CA ASP A 107 16.34 4.32 -7.56
C ASP A 107 15.74 4.85 -8.87
N ALA A 108 16.41 5.86 -9.43
CA ALA A 108 16.01 6.47 -10.70
C ALA A 108 16.12 5.50 -11.89
N ALA A 109 16.98 4.49 -11.82
CA ALA A 109 17.12 3.50 -12.88
C ALA A 109 15.90 2.58 -12.95
N ARG A 110 15.38 2.12 -11.81
CA ARG A 110 14.14 1.36 -11.73
C ARG A 110 12.94 2.22 -12.11
N MET A 111 12.85 3.46 -11.62
CA MET A 111 11.75 4.37 -11.97
C MET A 111 11.73 4.66 -13.48
N ALA A 112 12.87 4.73 -14.16
CA ALA A 112 12.97 4.94 -15.60
C ALA A 112 12.52 3.72 -16.44
N GLN A 113 12.24 2.56 -15.84
CA GLN A 113 11.67 1.40 -16.52
C GLN A 113 10.17 1.60 -16.83
N VAL A 114 9.51 2.55 -16.18
CA VAL A 114 8.11 2.87 -16.43
C VAL A 114 7.96 3.44 -17.86
N PRO A 115 7.07 2.89 -18.69
CA PRO A 115 6.79 3.43 -20.01
C PRO A 115 6.40 4.91 -19.95
N GLY A 116 7.10 5.75 -20.72
CA GLY A 116 6.89 7.21 -20.74
C GLY A 116 7.63 8.00 -19.64
N VAL A 117 8.50 7.34 -18.86
CA VAL A 117 9.35 7.95 -17.84
C VAL A 117 10.82 7.87 -18.29
N GLY A 118 11.36 8.99 -18.76
CA GLY A 118 12.80 9.12 -19.02
C GLY A 118 13.59 9.47 -17.75
N LYS A 119 14.90 9.35 -17.77
CA LYS A 119 15.80 9.58 -16.61
C LYS A 119 15.52 10.89 -15.85
N LYS A 120 15.36 12.02 -16.56
CA LYS A 120 15.08 13.32 -15.94
C LYS A 120 13.72 13.34 -15.20
N LYS A 121 12.71 12.69 -15.80
CA LYS A 121 11.38 12.59 -15.21
C LYS A 121 11.36 11.63 -14.02
N ALA A 122 12.13 10.54 -14.10
CA ALA A 122 12.31 9.58 -13.00
C ALA A 122 12.85 10.27 -11.74
N SER A 123 13.96 11.01 -11.86
CA SER A 123 14.54 11.74 -10.72
C SER A 123 13.54 12.74 -10.11
N ARG A 124 12.81 13.47 -10.95
CA ARG A 124 11.78 14.40 -10.46
C ARG A 124 10.65 13.68 -9.73
N LEU A 125 10.14 12.58 -10.29
CA LEU A 125 9.08 11.79 -9.67
C LEU A 125 9.49 11.24 -8.31
N LEU A 126 10.73 10.78 -8.16
CA LEU A 126 11.26 10.27 -6.88
C LEU A 126 11.25 11.35 -5.81
N VAL A 127 11.72 12.57 -6.12
CA VAL A 127 11.71 13.69 -5.16
C VAL A 127 10.29 14.04 -4.73
N GLU A 128 9.37 14.21 -5.70
CA GLU A 128 7.98 14.57 -5.39
C GLU A 128 7.24 13.45 -4.62
N LEU A 129 7.48 12.18 -4.96
CA LEU A 129 6.91 11.03 -4.22
C LEU A 129 7.52 10.88 -2.82
N SER A 130 8.82 11.12 -2.64
CA SER A 130 9.46 11.12 -1.32
C SER A 130 8.80 12.15 -0.40
N ASP A 131 8.53 13.33 -0.90
CA ASP A 131 7.78 14.38 -0.19
C ASP A 131 6.36 13.93 0.19
N VAL A 132 5.66 13.25 -0.73
CA VAL A 132 4.31 12.71 -0.47
C VAL A 132 4.34 11.64 0.61
N PHE A 133 5.23 10.67 0.52
CA PHE A 133 5.37 9.60 1.52
C PHE A 133 5.81 10.15 2.89
N SER A 134 6.65 11.18 2.92
CA SER A 134 7.08 11.80 4.18
C SER A 134 5.94 12.53 4.91
N LYS A 135 5.04 13.19 4.17
CA LYS A 135 3.95 14.02 4.69
C LYS A 135 2.66 13.25 4.97
N ASN A 136 2.44 12.11 4.31
CA ASN A 136 1.19 11.36 4.37
C ASN A 136 1.37 10.06 5.19
N ALA A 137 1.10 10.14 6.50
CA ALA A 137 1.19 9.00 7.41
C ALA A 137 0.18 7.88 7.06
N GLU A 138 -1.03 8.25 6.58
CA GLU A 138 -2.05 7.28 6.15
C GLU A 138 -1.56 6.46 4.95
N LEU A 139 -0.98 7.15 3.95
CA LEU A 139 -0.43 6.46 2.78
C LEU A 139 0.74 5.54 3.17
N ARG A 140 1.61 5.98 4.09
CA ARG A 140 2.69 5.12 4.62
C ARG A 140 2.14 3.86 5.31
N GLY A 141 1.10 4.01 6.12
CA GLY A 141 0.41 2.88 6.74
C GLY A 141 -0.18 1.92 5.71
N LEU A 142 -0.87 2.45 4.68
CA LEU A 142 -1.47 1.67 3.61
C LEU A 142 -0.44 0.89 2.77
N VAL A 143 0.73 1.46 2.49
CA VAL A 143 1.78 0.79 1.70
C VAL A 143 2.75 -0.06 2.55
N GLY A 144 2.45 -0.28 3.83
CA GLY A 144 3.27 -1.08 4.73
C GLY A 144 4.56 -0.40 5.21
N LEU A 145 4.69 0.91 4.98
CA LEU A 145 5.76 1.74 5.54
C LEU A 145 5.34 2.24 6.93
N SER A 146 5.10 1.35 7.88
CA SER A 146 4.94 1.72 9.28
C SER A 146 6.14 2.54 9.75
N ALA A 147 5.87 3.58 10.53
CA ALA A 147 6.83 4.59 10.93
C ALA A 147 8.02 3.98 11.70
N THR A 148 9.05 3.59 10.97
CA THR A 148 10.38 3.46 11.54
C THR A 148 11.10 4.78 11.22
N ALA A 149 11.64 5.40 12.27
CA ALA A 149 12.32 6.68 12.23
C ALA A 149 13.33 6.78 11.07
N PRO A 150 13.63 7.99 10.53
CA PRO A 150 14.60 8.15 9.47
C PRO A 150 15.98 7.70 9.99
N GLY A 151 16.44 6.55 9.52
CA GLY A 151 17.79 6.09 9.83
C GLY A 151 18.06 4.60 10.01
N ALA A 152 17.11 3.68 9.77
CA ALA A 152 17.41 2.26 9.98
C ALA A 152 16.78 1.32 8.94
N LEU A 153 17.22 1.39 7.69
CA LEU A 153 17.21 0.22 6.81
C LEU A 153 18.58 -0.44 6.92
N LYS A 154 18.75 -1.33 7.88
CA LYS A 154 19.85 -2.29 7.86
C LYS A 154 19.46 -3.40 6.90
N LEU A 155 20.02 -3.37 5.70
CA LEU A 155 20.12 -4.53 4.81
C LEU A 155 21.17 -5.46 5.42
N ASP A 156 20.74 -6.57 5.99
CA ASP A 156 21.62 -7.70 6.14
C ASP A 156 21.71 -8.41 4.77
N GLY A 157 22.92 -8.85 4.41
CA GLY A 157 23.32 -9.27 3.07
C GLY A 157 22.71 -10.58 2.57
N SER A 158 21.48 -10.96 2.92
CA SER A 158 20.86 -12.23 2.54
C SER A 158 19.58 -12.15 1.70
N GLY A 159 19.18 -10.97 1.19
CA GLY A 159 18.18 -10.87 0.10
C GLY A 159 16.80 -11.49 0.35
N GLN A 160 16.41 -11.77 1.59
CA GLN A 160 15.09 -12.30 1.92
C GLN A 160 14.18 -11.20 2.44
N VAL A 161 12.98 -11.11 1.87
CA VAL A 161 11.88 -10.23 2.28
C VAL A 161 11.49 -10.65 3.70
N ALA A 162 11.62 -9.74 4.66
CA ALA A 162 11.20 -9.98 6.03
C ALA A 162 9.71 -10.32 6.06
N SER A 163 9.39 -11.41 6.71
CA SER A 163 8.05 -11.89 7.05
C SER A 163 7.24 -10.78 7.76
N ALA A 164 5.92 -10.90 7.73
CA ALA A 164 4.98 -10.06 8.49
C ALA A 164 5.50 -9.80 9.92
N PRO A 165 5.23 -8.62 10.50
CA PRO A 165 5.71 -8.31 11.84
C PRO A 165 5.31 -9.43 12.81
N SER A 166 6.26 -9.92 13.58
CA SER A 166 6.00 -10.95 14.58
C SER A 166 5.08 -10.36 15.65
N VAL A 167 4.25 -11.21 16.26
CA VAL A 167 3.36 -10.82 17.37
C VAL A 167 4.13 -10.06 18.46
N ASP A 168 5.42 -10.39 18.64
CA ASP A 168 6.32 -9.72 19.57
C ASP A 168 6.66 -8.29 19.18
N ALA A 169 6.87 -8.03 17.90
CA ALA A 169 7.15 -6.68 17.41
C ALA A 169 5.95 -5.75 17.58
N GLU A 170 4.74 -6.23 17.28
CA GLU A 170 3.51 -5.47 17.47
C GLU A 170 3.18 -5.26 18.97
N ALA A 171 3.41 -6.28 19.81
CA ALA A 171 3.20 -6.17 21.24
C ALA A 171 4.21 -5.19 21.89
N THR A 172 5.47 -5.20 21.45
CA THR A 172 6.51 -4.26 21.90
C THR A 172 6.13 -2.82 21.54
N GLU A 173 5.67 -2.56 20.32
CA GLU A 173 5.25 -1.23 19.87
C GLU A 173 4.05 -0.72 20.70
N ALA A 174 3.09 -1.58 20.98
CA ALA A 174 1.95 -1.24 21.81
C ALA A 174 2.37 -0.88 23.25
N LEU A 175 3.27 -1.63 23.86
CA LEU A 175 3.79 -1.36 25.22
C LEU A 175 4.62 -0.06 25.27
N LEU A 176 5.43 0.21 24.25
CA LEU A 176 6.18 1.47 24.12
C LEU A 176 5.23 2.67 24.01
N SER A 177 4.13 2.54 23.26
CA SER A 177 3.11 3.59 23.15
C SER A 177 2.37 3.86 24.45
N MET A 178 2.31 2.86 25.36
CA MET A 178 1.74 2.97 26.70
C MET A 178 2.74 3.57 27.71
N GLY A 179 3.98 3.88 27.29
CA GLY A 179 4.98 4.58 28.10
C GLY A 179 5.97 3.67 28.82
N PHE A 180 6.01 2.37 28.52
CA PHE A 180 7.02 1.45 29.06
C PHE A 180 8.35 1.61 28.32
N THR A 181 9.46 1.34 29.03
CA THR A 181 10.79 1.37 28.43
C THR A 181 11.08 0.11 27.60
N PRO A 182 12.01 0.17 26.62
CA PRO A 182 12.37 -1.01 25.82
C PRO A 182 12.81 -2.22 26.66
N GLN A 183 13.52 -1.98 27.76
CA GLN A 183 13.96 -3.04 28.68
C GLN A 183 12.80 -3.69 29.44
N GLU A 184 11.82 -2.89 29.86
CA GLU A 184 10.59 -3.39 30.49
C GLU A 184 9.75 -4.21 29.52
N CYS A 185 9.66 -3.79 28.25
CA CYS A 185 8.95 -4.54 27.20
C CYS A 185 9.60 -5.90 26.95
N GLU A 186 10.93 -5.96 26.82
CA GLU A 186 11.68 -7.20 26.58
C GLU A 186 11.47 -8.20 27.74
N LEU A 187 11.64 -7.74 28.99
CA LEU A 187 11.41 -8.55 30.18
C LEU A 187 9.93 -9.01 30.32
N ALA A 188 8.98 -8.16 29.95
CA ALA A 188 7.56 -8.47 30.08
C ALA A 188 7.10 -9.51 29.05
N LEU A 189 7.67 -9.50 27.86
CA LEU A 189 7.36 -10.42 26.78
C LEU A 189 8.09 -11.77 26.91
N GLU A 190 9.10 -11.87 27.74
CA GLU A 190 9.88 -13.09 27.93
C GLU A 190 9.00 -14.26 28.42
N GLY A 191 8.96 -15.36 27.65
CA GLY A 191 8.22 -16.58 27.99
C GLY A 191 6.73 -16.56 27.66
N HIS A 192 6.21 -15.57 26.93
CA HIS A 192 4.79 -15.48 26.56
C HIS A 192 4.32 -16.64 25.68
N GLU A 193 5.19 -17.15 24.78
CA GLU A 193 4.89 -18.33 23.94
C GLU A 193 4.70 -19.60 24.77
N ALA A 194 5.55 -19.83 25.75
CA ALA A 194 5.45 -20.95 26.69
C ALA A 194 4.18 -20.89 27.55
N ALA A 195 3.67 -19.67 27.78
CA ALA A 195 2.41 -19.41 28.47
C ALA A 195 1.16 -19.53 27.57
N GLY A 196 1.35 -19.86 26.27
CA GLY A 196 0.24 -19.98 25.29
C GLY A 196 -0.33 -18.64 24.78
N ALA A 197 0.41 -17.54 24.98
CA ALA A 197 0.05 -16.23 24.49
C ALA A 197 0.64 -16.02 23.08
N VAL A 198 -0.05 -16.56 22.07
CA VAL A 198 0.38 -16.57 20.65
C VAL A 198 -0.41 -15.55 19.78
N THR A 199 -1.31 -14.78 20.38
CA THR A 199 -2.03 -13.70 19.69
C THR A 199 -1.71 -12.37 20.37
N ILE A 200 -1.75 -11.28 19.59
CA ILE A 200 -1.38 -9.93 20.07
C ILE A 200 -2.10 -9.55 21.38
N GLU A 201 -3.40 -9.84 21.46
CA GLU A 201 -4.22 -9.55 22.65
C GLU A 201 -3.76 -10.34 23.88
N LYS A 202 -3.44 -11.63 23.71
CA LYS A 202 -2.98 -12.50 24.80
C LYS A 202 -1.56 -12.15 25.22
N THR A 203 -0.70 -11.80 24.27
CA THR A 203 0.67 -11.38 24.51
C THR A 203 0.72 -10.06 25.27
N LEU A 204 -0.11 -9.08 24.88
CA LEU A 204 -0.27 -7.83 25.63
C LEU A 204 -0.83 -8.04 27.04
N ALA A 205 -1.88 -8.86 27.17
CA ALA A 205 -2.45 -9.18 28.50
C ALA A 205 -1.43 -9.87 29.42
N TYR A 206 -0.62 -10.77 28.87
CA TYR A 206 0.47 -11.44 29.60
C TYR A 206 1.54 -10.44 30.05
N ALA A 207 2.00 -9.56 29.15
CA ALA A 207 3.03 -8.56 29.43
C ALA A 207 2.55 -7.55 30.48
N LEU A 208 1.33 -7.02 30.34
CA LEU A 208 0.73 -6.08 31.30
C LEU A 208 0.56 -6.68 32.69
N LYS A 209 0.21 -7.98 32.77
CA LYS A 209 0.10 -8.69 34.06
C LYS A 209 1.46 -8.79 34.75
N ARG A 210 2.55 -9.04 34.00
CA ARG A 210 3.93 -9.07 34.56
C ARG A 210 4.41 -7.69 34.99
N LEU A 211 4.14 -6.68 34.19
CA LEU A 211 4.48 -5.28 34.53
C LEU A 211 3.68 -4.73 35.73
N GLY A 212 2.40 -5.18 35.87
CA GLY A 212 1.55 -4.79 36.99
C GLY A 212 1.84 -5.53 38.30
N SER A 213 2.47 -6.70 38.27
CA SER A 213 2.84 -7.47 39.47
C SER A 213 4.21 -7.13 40.04
N GLY A 214 4.93 -6.19 39.46
CA GLY A 214 6.25 -5.72 39.88
C GLY A 214 6.26 -4.36 40.61
N ARG A 215 5.09 -3.88 41.07
CA ARG A 215 4.95 -2.69 41.94
C ARG A 215 4.46 -3.08 43.32
#